data_54a22f94898f1c21bf806567a3bf1ac1
#
_entry.id   54a22f94898f1c21bf806567a3bf1ac1
#
_cell.length_a   1.000
_cell.length_b   1.000
_cell.length_c   1.000
_cell.angle_alpha   90.00
_cell.angle_beta   90.00
_cell.angle_gamma   90.00
#
_symmetry.space_group_name_H-M   'P 1'
#
loop_
_entity.id
_entity.type
_entity.pdbx_description
1 polymer ?
#
loop_
_entity_poly.entity_id
_entity_poly.type
_entity_poly.pdbx_seq_one_letter_code
_entity_poly.pdbx_strand_id
1 'polypeptide(L)'
;ANRPDKSASVAFSCGVRTQIQETLISIQTNQKGNDLPTINQLIRKERKKQVKKSKSPALVKCPQRRGVCTRVYTTTPKKPNSALRKVAKVRLTSGFEVISYIPGEGHNLQEHTIVL
;
A
#
# COMPACT_ATOMS: atom_id res chain seq x y z
N ALA A 1 -45.44 -44.09 -7.74
CA ALA A 1 -44.20 -43.67 -7.04
C ALA A 1 -43.14 -43.27 -8.07
N ASN A 2 -43.15 -42.02 -8.45
CA ASN A 2 -42.25 -41.45 -9.47
C ASN A 2 -41.17 -40.62 -8.77
N ARG A 3 -39.91 -40.99 -8.92
CA ARG A 3 -38.78 -40.20 -8.53
C ARG A 3 -38.38 -39.32 -9.73
N PRO A 4 -38.20 -37.99 -9.59
CA PRO A 4 -37.62 -37.20 -10.65
C PRO A 4 -36.08 -37.25 -10.54
N ASP A 5 -35.42 -37.60 -11.64
CA ASP A 5 -34.00 -37.47 -11.90
C ASP A 5 -33.58 -36.01 -11.83
N LYS A 6 -32.61 -35.71 -11.00
CA LYS A 6 -31.89 -34.42 -10.98
C LYS A 6 -30.47 -34.62 -11.51
N SER A 7 -30.35 -34.68 -12.83
CA SER A 7 -29.06 -34.44 -13.52
C SER A 7 -29.04 -32.95 -13.95
N ALA A 8 -28.69 -32.06 -13.03
CA ALA A 8 -28.29 -30.72 -13.38
C ALA A 8 -26.77 -30.71 -13.56
N SER A 9 -26.34 -30.93 -14.77
CA SER A 9 -24.96 -30.69 -15.19
C SER A 9 -24.72 -29.18 -15.15
N VAL A 10 -24.05 -28.72 -14.11
CA VAL A 10 -23.53 -27.34 -14.05
C VAL A 10 -22.37 -27.31 -15.05
N ALA A 11 -22.62 -26.74 -16.22
CA ALA A 11 -21.57 -26.36 -17.16
C ALA A 11 -20.75 -25.23 -16.52
N PHE A 12 -19.63 -25.59 -15.91
CA PHE A 12 -18.66 -24.63 -15.38
C PHE A 12 -18.00 -23.96 -16.57
N SER A 13 -18.35 -22.68 -16.78
CA SER A 13 -17.86 -21.81 -17.83
C SER A 13 -16.32 -21.82 -17.86
N CYS A 14 -15.75 -22.26 -18.98
CA CYS A 14 -14.33 -22.40 -19.25
C CYS A 14 -13.54 -21.07 -19.24
N GLY A 15 -14.22 -19.91 -19.10
CA GLY A 15 -13.60 -18.59 -19.17
C GLY A 15 -12.85 -18.15 -17.90
N VAL A 16 -13.25 -18.62 -16.74
CA VAL A 16 -12.65 -18.19 -15.46
C VAL A 16 -11.30 -18.86 -15.19
N ARG A 17 -11.12 -20.08 -15.70
CA ARG A 17 -9.88 -20.85 -15.51
C ARG A 17 -8.68 -20.29 -16.29
N THR A 18 -8.93 -19.71 -17.44
CA THR A 18 -7.90 -19.11 -18.29
C THR A 18 -7.37 -17.80 -17.71
N GLN A 19 -8.23 -16.97 -17.15
CA GLN A 19 -7.82 -15.70 -16.55
C GLN A 19 -6.99 -15.86 -15.26
N ILE A 20 -7.30 -16.88 -14.45
CA ILE A 20 -6.51 -17.17 -13.23
C ILE A 20 -5.12 -17.69 -13.61
N GLN A 21 -4.99 -18.45 -14.68
CA GLN A 21 -3.70 -18.94 -15.15
C GLN A 21 -2.84 -17.83 -15.76
N GLU A 22 -3.42 -16.90 -16.49
CA GLU A 22 -2.70 -15.74 -17.03
C GLU A 22 -2.22 -14.77 -15.93
N THR A 23 -3.02 -14.56 -14.88
CA THR A 23 -2.60 -13.77 -13.72
C THR A 23 -1.49 -14.46 -12.91
N LEU A 24 -1.50 -15.77 -12.78
CA LEU A 24 -0.43 -16.52 -12.12
C LEU A 24 0.88 -16.49 -12.93
N ILE A 25 0.81 -16.57 -14.25
CA ILE A 25 1.97 -16.49 -15.14
C ILE A 25 2.57 -15.07 -15.08
N SER A 26 1.76 -14.01 -15.03
CA SER A 26 2.24 -12.64 -14.90
C SER A 26 2.87 -12.34 -13.54
N ILE A 27 2.47 -13.04 -12.48
CA ILE A 27 3.10 -12.90 -11.15
C ILE A 27 4.45 -13.62 -11.10
N GLN A 28 4.60 -14.75 -11.80
CA GLN A 28 5.85 -15.53 -11.81
C GLN A 28 6.98 -14.90 -12.64
N THR A 29 6.68 -14.02 -13.60
CA THR A 29 7.70 -13.38 -14.44
C THR A 29 8.37 -12.15 -13.81
N ASN A 30 7.96 -11.72 -12.60
CA ASN A 30 8.55 -10.57 -11.91
C ASN A 30 9.67 -10.92 -10.91
N GLN A 31 10.16 -12.14 -10.87
CA GLN A 31 11.42 -12.44 -10.22
C GLN A 31 12.56 -11.99 -11.14
N LYS A 32 12.86 -10.71 -11.15
CA LYS A 32 14.12 -10.18 -11.65
C LYS A 32 15.21 -10.73 -10.73
N GLY A 33 15.73 -11.89 -11.07
CA GLY A 33 17.01 -12.33 -10.54
C GLY A 33 18.00 -11.18 -10.76
N ASN A 34 18.86 -10.93 -9.78
CA ASN A 34 19.99 -10.00 -9.90
C ASN A 34 21.06 -10.60 -10.84
N ASP A 35 20.66 -10.96 -12.06
CA ASP A 35 21.57 -11.46 -13.05
C ASP A 35 22.47 -10.32 -13.48
N LEU A 36 23.76 -10.49 -13.22
CA LEU A 36 24.79 -9.55 -13.66
C LEU A 36 24.77 -9.56 -15.21
N PRO A 37 24.51 -8.42 -15.85
CA PRO A 37 24.45 -8.35 -17.29
C PRO A 37 25.84 -8.61 -17.88
N THR A 38 25.90 -9.40 -18.95
CA THR A 38 27.14 -9.61 -19.69
C THR A 38 27.56 -8.33 -20.46
N ILE A 39 28.84 -8.24 -20.82
CA ILE A 39 29.38 -7.09 -21.56
C ILE A 39 28.61 -6.83 -22.86
N ASN A 40 28.23 -7.88 -23.60
CA ASN A 40 27.47 -7.76 -24.83
C ASN A 40 26.04 -7.22 -24.61
N GLN A 41 25.43 -7.56 -23.47
CA GLN A 41 24.12 -7.00 -23.08
C GLN A 41 24.21 -5.50 -22.74
N LEU A 42 25.32 -5.08 -22.10
CA LEU A 42 25.56 -3.66 -21.77
C LEU A 42 25.88 -2.80 -22.98
N ILE A 43 26.54 -3.36 -24.01
CA ILE A 43 26.78 -2.65 -25.28
C ILE A 43 25.46 -2.39 -26.02
N ARG A 44 24.53 -3.35 -26.00
CA ARG A 44 23.23 -3.21 -26.66
C ARG A 44 22.22 -2.37 -25.89
N LYS A 45 22.28 -2.41 -24.57
CA LYS A 45 21.35 -1.69 -23.67
C LYS A 45 22.14 -1.04 -22.55
N GLU A 46 22.12 0.28 -22.49
CA GLU A 46 22.71 1.03 -21.39
C GLU A 46 22.06 0.70 -20.05
N ARG A 47 22.83 0.82 -18.97
CA ARG A 47 22.31 0.65 -17.61
C ARG A 47 21.29 1.75 -17.30
N LYS A 48 20.07 1.35 -16.96
CA LYS A 48 19.06 2.30 -16.47
C LYS A 48 19.42 2.71 -15.05
N LYS A 49 19.60 4.01 -14.81
CA LYS A 49 19.79 4.54 -13.45
C LYS A 49 18.54 4.22 -12.60
N GLN A 50 18.76 3.69 -11.42
CA GLN A 50 17.66 3.45 -10.47
C GLN A 50 17.13 4.80 -9.98
N VAL A 51 15.85 5.06 -10.19
CA VAL A 51 15.17 6.24 -9.66
C VAL A 51 14.89 6.01 -8.19
N LYS A 52 15.48 6.84 -7.32
CA LYS A 52 15.21 6.81 -5.88
C LYS A 52 13.76 7.25 -5.63
N LYS A 53 12.95 6.36 -5.08
CA LYS A 53 11.58 6.70 -4.66
C LYS A 53 11.63 7.62 -3.42
N SER A 54 10.79 8.64 -3.39
CA SER A 54 10.63 9.50 -2.22
C SER A 54 10.10 8.69 -1.03
N LYS A 55 10.62 8.96 0.19
CA LYS A 55 10.13 8.34 1.42
C LYS A 55 8.81 8.95 1.92
N SER A 56 8.42 10.11 1.40
CA SER A 56 7.21 10.84 1.79
C SER A 56 6.34 11.18 0.57
N PRO A 57 5.71 10.18 -0.09
CA PRO A 57 4.90 10.42 -1.28
C PRO A 57 3.66 11.28 -1.00
N ALA A 58 3.13 11.22 0.23
CA ALA A 58 1.93 11.96 0.63
C ALA A 58 2.10 13.48 0.58
N LEU A 59 3.31 13.99 0.81
CA LEU A 59 3.61 15.42 0.82
C LEU A 59 3.88 16.02 -0.56
N VAL A 60 4.12 15.18 -1.59
CA VAL A 60 4.34 15.61 -2.99
C VAL A 60 5.39 16.72 -3.09
N LYS A 61 6.58 16.50 -2.49
CA LYS A 61 7.73 17.43 -2.43
C LYS A 61 7.47 18.75 -1.69
N CYS A 62 6.35 18.92 -0.99
CA CYS A 62 6.09 20.08 -0.12
C CYS A 62 6.52 19.77 1.32
N PRO A 63 7.03 20.75 2.09
CA PRO A 63 7.38 20.52 3.49
C PRO A 63 6.15 20.29 4.38
N GLN A 64 5.03 20.90 4.07
CA GLN A 64 3.77 20.78 4.79
C GLN A 64 2.60 20.61 3.81
N ARG A 65 1.54 19.99 4.27
CA ARG A 65 0.33 19.82 3.49
C ARG A 65 -0.89 19.90 4.39
N ARG A 66 -1.86 20.74 4.03
CA ARG A 66 -3.12 20.88 4.76
C ARG A 66 -3.86 19.54 4.81
N GLY A 67 -4.41 19.22 5.98
CA GLY A 67 -5.21 18.04 6.20
C GLY A 67 -6.28 18.25 7.26
N VAL A 68 -7.17 17.29 7.40
CA VAL A 68 -8.22 17.24 8.41
C VAL A 68 -7.97 16.02 9.29
N CYS A 69 -7.99 16.22 10.62
CA CYS A 69 -7.89 15.10 11.57
C CYS A 69 -9.15 14.24 11.50
N THR A 70 -8.98 12.96 11.20
CA THR A 70 -10.07 11.97 11.21
C THR A 70 -10.21 11.31 12.57
N ARG A 71 -9.10 11.06 13.26
CA ARG A 71 -9.11 10.42 14.58
C ARG A 71 -7.88 10.80 15.38
N VAL A 72 -8.05 11.05 16.67
CA VAL A 72 -6.97 11.28 17.62
C VAL A 72 -6.96 10.17 18.66
N TYR A 73 -5.81 9.51 18.86
CA TYR A 73 -5.67 8.38 19.79
C TYR A 73 -4.26 8.26 20.34
N THR A 74 -4.06 7.36 21.27
CA THR A 74 -2.75 7.09 21.87
C THR A 74 -2.23 5.73 21.42
N THR A 75 -0.93 5.62 21.19
CA THR A 75 -0.26 4.37 20.83
C THR A 75 0.84 4.05 21.82
N THR A 76 0.99 2.76 22.10
CA THR A 76 2.11 2.25 22.90
C THR A 76 3.30 1.90 22.00
N PRO A 77 4.54 2.18 22.42
CA PRO A 77 5.74 1.80 21.68
C PRO A 77 6.00 0.29 21.79
N LYS A 78 6.97 -0.20 21.02
CA LYS A 78 7.49 -1.57 21.12
C LYS A 78 8.23 -1.78 22.45
N LYS A 79 8.19 -3.01 22.98
CA LYS A 79 9.04 -3.44 24.10
C LYS A 79 10.53 -3.19 23.74
N PRO A 80 11.37 -2.76 24.68
CA PRO A 80 11.17 -2.64 26.14
C PRO A 80 10.53 -1.32 26.61
N ASN A 81 10.22 -0.36 25.71
CA ASN A 81 9.72 0.95 26.09
C ASN A 81 8.22 0.92 26.42
N SER A 82 7.82 1.75 27.40
CA SER A 82 6.42 1.96 27.79
C SER A 82 6.12 3.44 27.84
N ALA A 83 5.11 3.88 27.06
CA ALA A 83 4.63 5.27 27.03
C ALA A 83 3.27 5.32 26.34
N LEU A 84 2.50 6.38 26.57
CA LEU A 84 1.28 6.72 25.85
C LEU A 84 1.59 7.86 24.86
N ARG A 85 1.95 7.51 23.64
CA ARG A 85 2.27 8.49 22.61
C ARG A 85 1.01 8.94 21.88
N LYS A 86 0.77 10.24 21.83
CA LYS A 86 -0.39 10.84 21.21
C LYS A 86 -0.16 10.95 19.70
N VAL A 87 -1.09 10.41 18.94
CA VAL A 87 -1.04 10.40 17.48
C VAL A 87 -2.38 10.80 16.89
N ALA A 88 -2.33 11.45 15.74
CA ALA A 88 -3.50 11.82 14.96
C ALA A 88 -3.46 11.14 13.59
N LYS A 89 -4.58 10.60 13.17
CA LYS A 89 -4.79 10.16 11.78
C LYS A 89 -5.35 11.35 11.00
N VAL A 90 -4.58 11.80 10.00
CA VAL A 90 -4.87 13.01 9.23
C VAL A 90 -5.10 12.64 7.77
N ARG A 91 -6.20 13.11 7.22
CA ARG A 91 -6.50 13.02 5.79
C ARG A 91 -6.02 14.28 5.10
N LEU A 92 -5.00 14.15 4.27
CA LEU A 92 -4.40 15.26 3.54
C LEU A 92 -5.23 15.65 2.30
N THR A 93 -5.07 16.88 1.82
CA THR A 93 -5.67 17.35 0.56
C THR A 93 -5.21 16.56 -0.67
N SER A 94 -4.08 15.85 -0.58
CA SER A 94 -3.61 14.91 -1.61
C SER A 94 -4.39 13.59 -1.66
N GLY A 95 -5.38 13.38 -0.77
CA GLY A 95 -6.17 12.14 -0.67
C GLY A 95 -5.53 11.04 0.19
N PHE A 96 -4.26 11.20 0.58
CA PHE A 96 -3.59 10.23 1.45
C PHE A 96 -3.97 10.41 2.91
N GLU A 97 -4.09 9.30 3.63
CA GLU A 97 -4.21 9.30 5.09
C GLU A 97 -2.85 8.99 5.72
N VAL A 98 -2.43 9.85 6.64
CA VAL A 98 -1.13 9.75 7.31
C VAL A 98 -1.33 9.76 8.82
N ILE A 99 -0.55 8.95 9.53
CA ILE A 99 -0.48 8.97 10.98
C ILE A 99 0.64 9.91 11.39
N SER A 100 0.31 10.99 12.08
CA SER A 100 1.26 11.99 12.56
C SER A 100 1.35 11.97 14.07
N TYR A 101 2.57 12.13 14.59
CA TYR A 101 2.81 12.27 16.02
C TYR A 101 2.48 13.68 16.50
N ILE A 102 1.86 13.79 17.67
CA ILE A 102 1.56 15.07 18.31
C ILE A 102 2.62 15.30 19.40
N PRO A 103 3.54 16.28 19.23
CA PRO A 103 4.54 16.57 20.23
C PRO A 103 3.93 17.35 21.41
N GLY A 104 4.62 17.34 22.56
CA GLY A 104 4.25 18.09 23.76
C GLY A 104 3.54 17.24 24.82
N GLU A 105 3.33 17.85 25.99
CA GLU A 105 2.70 17.18 27.12
C GLU A 105 1.17 17.11 26.99
N GLY A 106 0.56 18.13 26.40
CA GLY A 106 -0.87 18.22 26.11
C GLY A 106 -1.15 18.64 24.66
N HIS A 107 -2.39 18.50 24.22
CA HIS A 107 -2.85 18.99 22.93
C HIS A 107 -4.34 19.35 22.99
N ASN A 108 -4.74 20.32 22.16
CA ASN A 108 -6.14 20.71 21.96
C ASN A 108 -6.70 20.20 20.63
N LEU A 109 -6.03 19.21 20.02
CA LEU A 109 -6.42 18.66 18.75
C LEU A 109 -7.63 17.76 18.93
N GLN A 110 -8.68 18.01 18.16
CA GLN A 110 -9.92 17.22 18.13
C GLN A 110 -10.15 16.65 16.73
N GLU A 111 -11.12 15.75 16.62
CA GLU A 111 -11.59 15.28 15.32
C GLU A 111 -12.13 16.45 14.49
N HIS A 112 -11.95 16.38 13.19
CA HIS A 112 -12.32 17.42 12.22
C HIS A 112 -11.52 18.73 12.29
N THR A 113 -10.52 18.84 13.16
CA THR A 113 -9.61 20.01 13.19
C THR A 113 -8.73 20.04 11.95
N ILE A 114 -8.52 21.24 11.41
CA ILE A 114 -7.61 21.45 10.28
C ILE A 114 -6.18 21.60 10.80
N VAL A 115 -5.26 20.89 10.18
CA VAL A 115 -3.82 20.90 10.49
C VAL A 115 -2.99 21.09 9.24
N LEU A 116 -1.76 21.56 9.43
CA LEU A 116 -0.73 21.72 8.38
C LEU A 116 0.40 20.72 8.58
#